data_dbd790f50118c0e43e5fac23c1eb8b79
#
_entry.id   dbd790f50118c0e43e5fac23c1eb8b79
#
_cell.length_a   1.000
_cell.length_b   1.000
_cell.length_c   1.000
_cell.angle_alpha   90.00
_cell.angle_beta   90.00
_cell.angle_gamma   90.00
#
_symmetry.space_group_name_H-M   'P 1'
#
loop_
_entity.id
_entity.type
_entity.pdbx_description
1 polymer ?
#
loop_
_entity_poly.entity_id
_entity_poly.type
_entity_poly.pdbx_seq_one_letter_code
_entity_poly.pdbx_strand_id
1 'polypeptide(L)'
;MRGVLQTILLLPLLFVAEASAQEQLTKVSGDVVRVDGQNLEVKSTAGETLGVKLSDKARMTLRGPTDASAIKPGAFIATTATPQPDGTLLASEVRVFGESLRGLGEGHRPMANLPGSTMTNATVANVSGGGKRESTTNATVASVTNSAPGDHPLKMTVQYKGGEKVVVIPDSVQIMTQEMGDRSMLVPGTHIVAYVARESDGTLLTERVSIGKNGYAPQQ
;
A
#
# COMPACT_ATOMS: atom_id res chain seq x y z
N MET A 1 58.63 50.71 -24.89
CA MET A 1 57.70 50.16 -23.93
C MET A 1 56.78 49.19 -24.65
N ARG A 2 56.99 47.91 -24.43
CA ARG A 2 56.27 46.81 -25.11
C ARG A 2 55.19 46.29 -24.15
N GLY A 3 53.92 46.49 -24.49
CA GLY A 3 52.78 45.94 -23.76
C GLY A 3 52.53 44.49 -24.21
N VAL A 4 52.60 43.56 -23.29
CA VAL A 4 52.27 42.14 -23.52
C VAL A 4 50.77 42.00 -23.32
N LEU A 5 50.04 41.63 -24.37
CA LEU A 5 48.63 41.28 -24.33
C LEU A 5 48.51 39.81 -23.90
N GLN A 6 48.01 39.60 -22.68
CA GLN A 6 47.70 38.24 -22.17
C GLN A 6 46.28 37.87 -22.61
N THR A 7 46.19 36.90 -23.56
CA THR A 7 44.94 36.32 -24.01
C THR A 7 44.52 35.22 -23.01
N ILE A 8 43.45 35.50 -22.24
CA ILE A 8 42.83 34.48 -21.34
C ILE A 8 41.93 33.60 -22.18
N LEU A 9 42.32 32.34 -22.32
CA LEU A 9 41.55 31.29 -22.99
C LEU A 9 40.50 30.76 -21.98
N LEU A 10 39.22 31.13 -22.15
CA LEU A 10 38.09 30.62 -21.36
C LEU A 10 37.70 29.27 -21.94
N LEU A 11 37.97 28.18 -21.24
CA LEU A 11 37.54 26.84 -21.57
C LEU A 11 36.09 26.64 -21.08
N PRO A 12 35.09 26.32 -21.93
CA PRO A 12 33.75 26.06 -21.45
C PRO A 12 33.70 24.68 -20.74
N LEU A 13 33.35 24.70 -19.48
CA LEU A 13 33.07 23.49 -18.69
C LEU A 13 31.73 22.91 -19.17
N LEU A 14 31.75 21.87 -19.98
CA LEU A 14 30.56 21.09 -20.34
C LEU A 14 30.09 20.32 -19.10
N PHE A 15 29.04 20.79 -18.45
CA PHE A 15 28.27 20.01 -17.47
C PHE A 15 27.47 18.96 -18.25
N VAL A 16 27.94 17.74 -18.26
CA VAL A 16 27.12 16.57 -18.63
C VAL A 16 26.16 16.31 -17.47
N ALA A 17 24.92 16.72 -17.61
CA ALA A 17 23.85 16.32 -16.72
C ALA A 17 23.61 14.81 -16.96
N GLU A 18 24.06 13.97 -16.04
CA GLU A 18 23.62 12.58 -15.96
C GLU A 18 22.12 12.60 -15.65
N ALA A 19 21.29 12.43 -16.66
CA ALA A 19 19.87 12.15 -16.50
C ALA A 19 19.79 10.75 -15.87
N SER A 20 19.58 10.68 -14.57
CA SER A 20 19.16 9.45 -13.89
C SER A 20 17.84 9.03 -14.51
N ALA A 21 17.87 8.06 -15.41
CA ALA A 21 16.68 7.43 -15.94
C ALA A 21 15.97 6.78 -14.74
N GLN A 22 14.89 7.41 -14.31
CA GLN A 22 14.03 6.86 -13.28
C GLN A 22 13.40 5.61 -13.88
N GLU A 23 13.80 4.45 -13.40
CA GLU A 23 13.32 3.15 -13.87
C GLU A 23 11.81 3.09 -13.77
N GLN A 24 11.13 3.15 -14.91
CA GLN A 24 9.68 3.23 -14.99
C GLN A 24 9.10 1.83 -14.77
N LEU A 25 8.64 1.56 -13.54
CA LEU A 25 7.99 0.31 -13.21
C LEU A 25 6.64 0.20 -13.92
N THR A 26 6.44 -0.91 -14.63
CA THR A 26 5.17 -1.24 -15.27
C THR A 26 4.37 -2.19 -14.37
N LYS A 27 3.08 -1.95 -14.23
CA LYS A 27 2.18 -2.85 -13.50
C LYS A 27 1.76 -4.01 -14.40
N VAL A 28 1.96 -5.22 -13.92
CA VAL A 28 1.42 -6.47 -14.50
C VAL A 28 0.41 -7.04 -13.52
N SER A 29 -0.84 -7.23 -13.97
CA SER A 29 -1.92 -7.87 -13.21
C SER A 29 -2.46 -9.03 -14.02
N GLY A 30 -2.64 -10.19 -13.42
CA GLY A 30 -3.13 -11.37 -14.11
C GLY A 30 -2.98 -12.64 -13.30
N ASP A 31 -3.30 -13.75 -13.93
CA ASP A 31 -3.27 -15.07 -13.32
C ASP A 31 -1.98 -15.79 -13.69
N VAL A 32 -1.36 -16.43 -12.71
CA VAL A 32 -0.20 -17.29 -12.91
C VAL A 32 -0.64 -18.51 -13.73
N VAL A 33 -0.01 -18.74 -14.86
CA VAL A 33 -0.23 -19.90 -15.72
C VAL A 33 0.76 -21.01 -15.39
N ARG A 34 2.02 -20.61 -15.18
CA ARG A 34 3.13 -21.55 -14.92
C ARG A 34 4.16 -20.90 -14.01
N VAL A 35 4.79 -21.73 -13.19
CA VAL A 35 5.93 -21.36 -12.34
C VAL A 35 7.08 -22.31 -12.64
N ASP A 36 8.26 -21.76 -12.94
CA ASP A 36 9.48 -22.51 -13.18
C ASP A 36 10.65 -21.78 -12.47
N GLY A 37 10.94 -22.21 -11.25
CA GLY A 37 11.93 -21.56 -10.39
C GLY A 37 11.58 -20.11 -10.13
N GLN A 38 12.36 -19.20 -10.70
CA GLN A 38 12.14 -17.74 -10.60
C GLN A 38 11.28 -17.17 -11.72
N ASN A 39 10.95 -17.98 -12.74
CA ASN A 39 10.21 -17.51 -13.90
C ASN A 39 8.73 -17.81 -13.73
N LEU A 40 7.90 -16.79 -13.92
CA LEU A 40 6.45 -16.88 -13.93
C LEU A 40 5.96 -16.64 -15.35
N GLU A 41 5.04 -17.45 -15.82
CA GLU A 41 4.15 -17.11 -16.93
C GLU A 41 2.86 -16.57 -16.36
N VAL A 42 2.51 -15.34 -16.72
CA VAL A 42 1.32 -14.65 -16.22
C VAL A 42 0.42 -14.29 -17.39
N LYS A 43 -0.82 -14.77 -17.38
CA LYS A 43 -1.85 -14.32 -18.30
C LYS A 43 -2.42 -13.02 -17.77
N SER A 44 -2.04 -11.90 -18.39
CA SER A 44 -2.45 -10.57 -17.97
C SER A 44 -3.96 -10.37 -18.13
N THR A 45 -4.51 -9.41 -17.40
CA THR A 45 -5.91 -8.98 -17.57
C THR A 45 -6.21 -8.41 -18.96
N ALA A 46 -5.18 -8.00 -19.71
CA ALA A 46 -5.29 -7.60 -21.12
C ALA A 46 -5.30 -8.80 -22.09
N GLY A 47 -5.14 -10.03 -21.59
CA GLY A 47 -5.19 -11.26 -22.37
C GLY A 47 -3.82 -11.74 -22.90
N GLU A 48 -2.74 -11.00 -22.66
CA GLU A 48 -1.39 -11.37 -23.08
C GLU A 48 -0.74 -12.34 -22.08
N THR A 49 0.10 -13.24 -22.56
CA THR A 49 0.95 -14.07 -21.71
C THR A 49 2.32 -13.42 -21.60
N LEU A 50 2.71 -13.07 -20.38
CA LEU A 50 3.95 -12.36 -20.07
C LEU A 50 4.87 -13.27 -19.25
N GLY A 51 6.15 -13.32 -19.62
CA GLY A 51 7.21 -13.90 -18.79
C GLY A 51 7.70 -12.86 -17.77
N VAL A 52 7.56 -13.16 -16.48
CA VAL A 52 8.02 -12.30 -15.38
C VAL A 52 9.02 -13.06 -14.54
N LYS A 53 10.21 -12.51 -14.35
CA LYS A 53 11.26 -13.07 -13.51
C LYS A 53 11.20 -12.46 -12.10
N LEU A 54 11.21 -13.33 -11.11
CA LEU A 54 11.34 -12.91 -9.70
C LEU A 54 12.81 -12.65 -9.38
N SER A 55 13.11 -11.48 -8.83
CA SER A 55 14.39 -11.21 -8.20
C SER A 55 14.62 -12.15 -7.01
N ASP A 56 15.88 -12.42 -6.66
CA ASP A 56 16.24 -13.15 -5.42
C ASP A 56 15.73 -12.43 -4.18
N LYS A 57 15.60 -11.12 -4.26
CA LYS A 57 15.10 -10.25 -3.18
C LYS A 57 13.59 -9.99 -3.26
N ALA A 58 12.89 -10.69 -4.15
CA ALA A 58 11.47 -10.45 -4.38
C ALA A 58 10.67 -10.67 -3.08
N ARG A 59 9.91 -9.63 -2.72
CA ARG A 59 9.00 -9.65 -1.57
C ARG A 59 7.59 -9.93 -2.05
N MET A 60 6.93 -10.83 -1.36
CA MET A 60 5.55 -11.21 -1.65
C MET A 60 4.66 -10.80 -0.52
N THR A 61 3.49 -10.30 -0.87
CA THR A 61 2.42 -9.99 0.09
C THR A 61 1.15 -10.71 -0.31
N LEU A 62 0.47 -11.30 0.65
CA LEU A 62 -0.84 -11.90 0.47
C LEU A 62 -1.90 -10.87 0.83
N ARG A 63 -2.83 -10.61 -0.08
CA ARG A 63 -3.90 -9.62 0.10
C ARG A 63 -5.26 -10.25 -0.13
N GLY A 64 -6.23 -9.88 0.69
CA GLY A 64 -7.61 -10.31 0.51
C GLY A 64 -8.58 -9.43 1.28
N PRO A 65 -9.86 -9.45 0.91
CA PRO A 65 -10.88 -8.72 1.64
C PRO A 65 -11.07 -9.28 3.04
N THR A 66 -11.46 -8.41 3.95
CA THR A 66 -11.87 -8.75 5.32
C THR A 66 -12.99 -7.79 5.75
N ASP A 67 -13.51 -8.01 6.92
CA ASP A 67 -14.54 -7.16 7.49
C ASP A 67 -14.02 -6.24 8.63
N ALA A 68 -14.90 -5.39 9.14
CA ALA A 68 -14.57 -4.43 10.18
C ALA A 68 -14.13 -5.06 11.50
N SER A 69 -14.42 -6.35 11.75
CA SER A 69 -14.00 -7.05 12.97
C SER A 69 -12.49 -7.25 13.06
N ALA A 70 -11.79 -7.18 11.91
CA ALA A 70 -10.34 -7.20 11.87
C ALA A 70 -9.71 -5.91 12.44
N ILE A 71 -10.46 -4.79 12.46
CA ILE A 71 -10.03 -3.53 13.06
C ILE A 71 -10.36 -3.56 14.54
N LYS A 72 -9.37 -3.90 15.35
CA LYS A 72 -9.50 -4.00 16.82
C LYS A 72 -8.33 -3.32 17.52
N PRO A 73 -8.48 -2.92 18.79
CA PRO A 73 -7.35 -2.39 19.56
C PRO A 73 -6.13 -3.31 19.47
N GLY A 74 -4.95 -2.71 19.24
CA GLY A 74 -3.71 -3.42 19.03
C GLY A 74 -3.44 -3.86 17.59
N ALA A 75 -4.41 -3.84 16.67
CA ALA A 75 -4.15 -4.12 15.26
C ALA A 75 -3.24 -3.05 14.66
N PHE A 76 -2.29 -3.45 13.80
CA PHE A 76 -1.49 -2.53 13.00
C PHE A 76 -2.15 -2.36 11.64
N ILE A 77 -2.39 -1.12 11.21
CA ILE A 77 -3.15 -0.82 9.98
C ILE A 77 -2.41 0.20 9.12
N ALA A 78 -2.75 0.20 7.84
CA ALA A 78 -2.53 1.35 6.96
C ALA A 78 -3.88 1.89 6.48
N THR A 79 -3.99 3.21 6.41
CA THR A 79 -5.16 3.86 5.80
C THR A 79 -4.72 4.95 4.84
N THR A 80 -5.39 4.98 3.68
CA THR A 80 -5.41 6.13 2.78
C THR A 80 -6.63 6.94 3.13
N ALA A 81 -6.48 8.23 3.40
CA ALA A 81 -7.56 9.07 3.87
C ALA A 81 -7.41 10.52 3.45
N THR A 82 -8.54 11.23 3.37
CA THR A 82 -8.59 12.68 3.12
C THR A 82 -8.78 13.42 4.45
N PRO A 83 -7.92 14.39 4.80
CA PRO A 83 -8.10 15.24 5.97
C PRO A 83 -9.42 16.02 5.90
N GLN A 84 -10.12 16.09 7.02
CA GLN A 84 -11.39 16.80 7.15
C GLN A 84 -11.18 18.11 7.95
N PRO A 85 -12.09 19.09 7.80
CA PRO A 85 -12.00 20.38 8.52
C PRO A 85 -12.03 20.25 10.04
N ASP A 86 -12.64 19.19 10.56
CA ASP A 86 -12.71 18.88 12.00
C ASP A 86 -11.45 18.20 12.55
N GLY A 87 -10.43 18.03 11.70
CA GLY A 87 -9.15 17.38 12.06
C GLY A 87 -9.18 15.84 11.98
N THR A 88 -10.33 15.23 11.66
CA THR A 88 -10.42 13.80 11.40
C THR A 88 -9.89 13.44 10.01
N LEU A 89 -9.72 12.15 9.75
CA LEU A 89 -9.34 11.61 8.45
C LEU A 89 -10.48 10.75 7.93
N LEU A 90 -10.99 11.05 6.73
CA LEU A 90 -12.00 10.22 6.06
C LEU A 90 -11.29 9.16 5.22
N ALA A 91 -11.42 7.89 5.62
CA ALA A 91 -10.75 6.79 4.93
C ALA A 91 -11.37 6.53 3.55
N SER A 92 -10.52 6.30 2.57
CA SER A 92 -10.86 5.72 1.26
C SER A 92 -10.38 4.28 1.11
N GLU A 93 -9.42 3.86 1.94
CA GLU A 93 -8.89 2.50 1.98
C GLU A 93 -8.40 2.18 3.39
N VAL A 94 -8.64 0.95 3.84
CA VAL A 94 -8.07 0.43 5.10
C VAL A 94 -7.45 -0.94 4.84
N ARG A 95 -6.20 -1.11 5.28
CA ARG A 95 -5.49 -2.39 5.27
C ARG A 95 -5.10 -2.77 6.69
N VAL A 96 -5.47 -3.98 7.07
CA VAL A 96 -5.05 -4.57 8.35
C VAL A 96 -3.84 -5.44 8.07
N PHE A 97 -2.73 -5.12 8.68
CA PHE A 97 -1.49 -5.86 8.51
C PHE A 97 -1.43 -7.11 9.41
N GLY A 98 -0.89 -8.20 8.85
CA GLY A 98 -0.46 -9.33 9.66
C GLY A 98 0.69 -8.92 10.59
N GLU A 99 0.87 -9.68 11.68
CA GLU A 99 1.84 -9.33 12.73
C GLU A 99 3.29 -9.21 12.21
N SER A 100 3.66 -10.00 11.20
CA SER A 100 4.98 -9.94 10.56
C SER A 100 5.27 -8.62 9.81
N LEU A 101 4.23 -7.82 9.56
CA LEU A 101 4.34 -6.51 8.90
C LEU A 101 4.14 -5.35 9.89
N ARG A 102 4.03 -5.63 11.20
CA ARG A 102 3.91 -4.59 12.22
C ARG A 102 5.08 -3.61 12.16
N GLY A 103 4.76 -2.31 12.24
CA GLY A 103 5.74 -1.23 12.15
C GLY A 103 6.17 -0.86 10.73
N LEU A 104 5.72 -1.60 9.70
CA LEU A 104 6.08 -1.30 8.31
C LEU A 104 5.61 0.09 7.90
N GLY A 105 6.58 0.99 7.64
CA GLY A 105 6.30 2.36 7.21
C GLY A 105 5.45 3.16 8.20
N GLU A 106 5.56 2.89 9.51
CA GLU A 106 4.82 3.61 10.55
C GLU A 106 4.96 5.12 10.42
N GLY A 107 3.87 5.84 10.61
CA GLY A 107 3.80 7.28 10.54
C GLY A 107 2.61 7.81 9.74
N HIS A 108 2.54 9.14 9.66
CA HIS A 108 1.53 9.89 8.91
C HIS A 108 2.22 10.80 7.90
N ARG A 109 1.82 10.73 6.62
CA ARG A 109 2.48 11.47 5.54
C ARG A 109 1.53 11.78 4.39
N PRO A 110 1.71 12.89 3.67
CA PRO A 110 1.02 13.14 2.40
C PRO A 110 1.35 12.07 1.37
N MET A 111 0.42 11.82 0.45
CA MET A 111 0.63 10.92 -0.69
C MET A 111 0.97 11.74 -1.94
N ALA A 112 2.20 11.54 -2.49
CA ALA A 112 2.64 12.27 -3.68
C ALA A 112 1.82 11.90 -4.93
N ASN A 113 1.39 10.64 -5.04
CA ASN A 113 0.62 10.11 -6.16
C ASN A 113 -0.90 10.34 -6.04
N LEU A 114 -1.38 10.89 -4.90
CA LEU A 114 -2.79 11.18 -4.65
C LEU A 114 -2.91 12.50 -3.88
N PRO A 115 -2.80 13.66 -4.57
CA PRO A 115 -2.84 14.98 -3.94
C PRO A 115 -4.10 15.17 -3.08
N GLY A 116 -3.93 15.79 -1.91
CA GLY A 116 -5.02 15.98 -0.94
C GLY A 116 -5.28 14.77 -0.03
N SER A 117 -4.63 13.64 -0.28
CA SER A 117 -4.73 12.45 0.57
C SER A 117 -3.47 12.22 1.40
N THR A 118 -3.64 11.51 2.50
CA THR A 118 -2.58 11.10 3.42
C THR A 118 -2.57 9.60 3.59
N MET A 119 -1.39 9.04 3.86
CA MET A 119 -1.22 7.66 4.30
C MET A 119 -0.84 7.67 5.78
N THR A 120 -1.54 6.86 6.57
CA THR A 120 -1.22 6.65 7.98
C THR A 120 -1.04 5.17 8.23
N ASN A 121 0.17 4.78 8.67
CA ASN A 121 0.44 3.42 9.16
C ASN A 121 0.63 3.52 10.67
N ALA A 122 -0.22 2.83 11.42
CA ALA A 122 -0.34 3.05 12.86
C ALA A 122 -0.96 1.86 13.58
N THR A 123 -0.82 1.84 14.90
CA THR A 123 -1.54 0.90 15.77
C THR A 123 -2.90 1.47 16.16
N VAL A 124 -3.93 0.66 16.05
CA VAL A 124 -5.28 1.01 16.52
C VAL A 124 -5.29 1.06 18.03
N ALA A 125 -5.55 2.24 18.60
CA ALA A 125 -5.70 2.42 20.05
C ALA A 125 -7.12 2.13 20.50
N ASN A 126 -8.12 2.64 19.77
CA ASN A 126 -9.53 2.50 20.11
C ASN A 126 -10.39 2.40 18.85
N VAL A 127 -11.57 1.78 19.00
CA VAL A 127 -12.58 1.65 17.93
C VAL A 127 -13.95 1.95 18.53
N SER A 128 -14.74 2.78 17.85
CA SER A 128 -16.10 3.15 18.24
C SER A 128 -17.01 3.26 17.01
N GLY A 129 -18.32 3.10 17.17
CA GLY A 129 -19.27 3.08 16.05
C GLY A 129 -19.31 1.74 15.32
N GLY A 130 -19.99 1.66 14.18
CA GLY A 130 -20.22 0.41 13.44
C GLY A 130 -21.37 -0.40 14.06
N GLY A 131 -22.51 -0.49 13.38
CA GLY A 131 -23.65 -1.28 13.82
C GLY A 131 -23.29 -2.76 14.00
N LYS A 132 -23.65 -3.32 15.17
CA LYS A 132 -23.39 -4.64 15.73
C LYS A 132 -21.98 -4.84 16.32
N ARG A 133 -21.83 -4.38 17.55
CA ARG A 133 -20.90 -4.98 18.51
C ARG A 133 -21.61 -5.18 19.83
N GLU A 134 -21.78 -6.43 20.24
CA GLU A 134 -21.91 -6.78 21.64
C GLU A 134 -20.53 -6.54 22.27
N SER A 135 -20.33 -5.37 22.87
CA SER A 135 -19.19 -5.10 23.73
C SER A 135 -19.63 -5.30 25.16
N THR A 136 -19.30 -6.44 25.73
CA THR A 136 -19.33 -6.66 27.16
C THR A 136 -18.15 -5.92 27.78
N THR A 137 -18.29 -4.62 28.00
CA THR A 137 -17.38 -3.87 28.87
C THR A 137 -18.23 -3.35 30.02
N ASN A 138 -17.91 -3.76 31.22
CA ASN A 138 -18.49 -3.23 32.47
C ASN A 138 -18.02 -1.77 32.66
N ALA A 139 -18.63 -0.86 31.91
CA ALA A 139 -18.49 0.57 32.10
C ALA A 139 -19.89 1.16 32.24
N THR A 140 -20.09 1.99 33.24
CA THR A 140 -21.33 2.71 33.49
C THR A 140 -21.67 3.56 32.27
N VAL A 141 -22.72 3.21 31.54
CA VAL A 141 -23.17 3.94 30.34
C VAL A 141 -23.91 5.20 30.83
N ALA A 142 -23.33 6.37 30.56
CA ALA A 142 -23.91 7.67 30.93
C ALA A 142 -24.98 8.17 29.94
N SER A 143 -25.07 7.67 28.70
CA SER A 143 -26.21 7.90 27.79
C SER A 143 -26.18 6.91 26.61
N VAL A 144 -27.33 6.30 26.33
CA VAL A 144 -27.62 5.56 25.11
C VAL A 144 -28.52 6.46 24.27
N THR A 145 -27.96 7.06 23.19
CA THR A 145 -28.79 7.57 22.10
C THR A 145 -29.12 6.41 21.19
N ASN A 146 -30.40 6.04 21.13
CA ASN A 146 -30.92 5.03 20.22
C ASN A 146 -30.81 5.61 18.78
N SER A 147 -29.75 5.24 18.08
CA SER A 147 -29.60 5.49 16.64
C SER A 147 -29.90 4.20 15.89
N ALA A 148 -30.57 4.32 14.75
CA ALA A 148 -30.96 3.20 13.91
C ALA A 148 -29.72 2.39 13.45
N PRO A 149 -29.85 1.06 13.22
CA PRO A 149 -28.79 0.25 12.65
C PRO A 149 -28.39 0.78 11.27
N GLY A 150 -27.13 1.21 11.11
CA GLY A 150 -26.59 1.71 9.84
C GLY A 150 -26.12 3.17 9.83
N ASP A 151 -26.38 3.95 10.88
CA ASP A 151 -26.20 5.42 10.85
C ASP A 151 -24.89 5.93 11.47
N HIS A 152 -23.98 5.07 11.89
CA HIS A 152 -22.72 5.49 12.49
C HIS A 152 -21.52 4.87 11.77
N PRO A 153 -20.76 5.67 11.02
CA PRO A 153 -19.51 5.21 10.43
C PRO A 153 -18.57 4.70 11.55
N LEU A 154 -17.82 3.65 11.23
CA LEU A 154 -16.79 3.16 12.13
C LEU A 154 -15.75 4.25 12.35
N LYS A 155 -15.42 4.56 13.59
CA LYS A 155 -14.34 5.48 13.97
C LYS A 155 -13.26 4.71 14.70
N MET A 156 -12.01 4.94 14.31
CA MET A 156 -10.87 4.40 15.05
C MET A 156 -9.89 5.52 15.40
N THR A 157 -9.33 5.43 16.59
CA THR A 157 -8.18 6.22 16.98
C THR A 157 -6.94 5.39 16.74
N VAL A 158 -5.97 5.94 16.03
CA VAL A 158 -4.72 5.28 15.67
C VAL A 158 -3.52 6.06 16.19
N GLN A 159 -2.54 5.35 16.75
CA GLN A 159 -1.32 5.90 17.31
C GLN A 159 -0.11 5.46 16.52
N TYR A 160 0.81 6.38 16.26
CA TYR A 160 2.08 6.17 15.57
C TYR A 160 3.18 7.00 16.23
N LYS A 161 4.42 6.72 15.90
CA LYS A 161 5.54 7.51 16.38
C LYS A 161 5.41 8.96 15.88
N GLY A 162 5.11 9.88 16.77
CA GLY A 162 4.94 11.31 16.48
C GLY A 162 3.50 11.80 16.58
N GLY A 163 2.50 10.96 16.92
CA GLY A 163 1.16 11.45 17.17
C GLY A 163 0.02 10.44 17.09
N GLU A 164 -1.16 11.00 17.02
CA GLU A 164 -2.42 10.28 16.99
C GLU A 164 -3.34 10.89 15.92
N LYS A 165 -4.20 10.08 15.33
CA LYS A 165 -5.25 10.52 14.40
C LYS A 165 -6.55 9.76 14.67
N VAL A 166 -7.66 10.46 14.45
CA VAL A 166 -8.99 9.85 14.40
C VAL A 166 -9.35 9.62 12.94
N VAL A 167 -9.67 8.38 12.60
CA VAL A 167 -10.04 7.97 11.24
C VAL A 167 -11.50 7.53 11.24
N VAL A 168 -12.26 8.12 10.34
CA VAL A 168 -13.66 7.76 10.06
C VAL A 168 -13.67 6.83 8.85
N ILE A 169 -14.29 5.68 8.99
CA ILE A 169 -14.36 4.65 7.95
C ILE A 169 -15.82 4.53 7.50
N PRO A 170 -16.18 5.07 6.33
CA PRO A 170 -17.51 4.85 5.73
C PRO A 170 -17.79 3.37 5.46
N ASP A 171 -19.04 2.96 5.50
CA ASP A 171 -19.46 1.58 5.23
C ASP A 171 -19.10 1.11 3.81
N SER A 172 -18.95 2.05 2.88
CA SER A 172 -18.53 1.77 1.50
C SER A 172 -17.04 1.44 1.35
N VAL A 173 -16.24 1.66 2.39
CA VAL A 173 -14.79 1.42 2.33
C VAL A 173 -14.49 -0.06 2.46
N GLN A 174 -13.81 -0.60 1.45
CA GLN A 174 -13.34 -1.98 1.48
C GLN A 174 -12.16 -2.10 2.46
N ILE A 175 -12.28 -3.04 3.39
CA ILE A 175 -11.22 -3.38 4.34
C ILE A 175 -10.49 -4.61 3.83
N MET A 176 -9.16 -4.55 3.80
CA MET A 176 -8.29 -5.57 3.27
C MET A 176 -7.35 -6.10 4.36
N THR A 177 -6.97 -7.37 4.27
CA THR A 177 -5.78 -7.87 4.97
C THR A 177 -4.56 -7.76 4.07
N GLN A 178 -3.40 -7.56 4.70
CA GLN A 178 -2.10 -7.66 4.05
C GLN A 178 -1.13 -8.42 4.96
N GLU A 179 -0.67 -9.55 4.48
CA GLU A 179 0.22 -10.46 5.20
C GLU A 179 1.49 -10.71 4.39
N MET A 180 2.55 -11.23 5.01
CA MET A 180 3.68 -11.74 4.23
C MET A 180 3.24 -12.98 3.46
N GLY A 181 3.59 -13.00 2.19
CA GLY A 181 3.47 -14.17 1.33
C GLY A 181 4.83 -14.81 1.08
N ASP A 182 4.81 -15.98 0.48
CA ASP A 182 6.01 -16.68 0.02
C ASP A 182 5.82 -17.27 -1.38
N ARG A 183 6.92 -17.81 -1.94
CA ARG A 183 6.92 -18.35 -3.30
C ARG A 183 6.00 -19.55 -3.51
N SER A 184 5.76 -20.34 -2.47
CA SER A 184 4.90 -21.53 -2.56
C SER A 184 3.44 -21.18 -2.85
N MET A 185 3.06 -19.92 -2.59
CA MET A 185 1.73 -19.39 -2.88
C MET A 185 1.53 -19.04 -4.37
N LEU A 186 2.62 -18.97 -5.15
CA LEU A 186 2.57 -18.72 -6.58
C LEU A 186 2.32 -20.04 -7.31
N VAL A 187 1.06 -20.42 -7.44
CA VAL A 187 0.62 -21.63 -8.15
C VAL A 187 -0.27 -21.25 -9.34
N PRO A 188 -0.39 -22.11 -10.35
CA PRO A 188 -1.30 -21.88 -11.47
C PRO A 188 -2.71 -21.53 -10.99
N GLY A 189 -3.32 -20.47 -11.56
CA GLY A 189 -4.61 -19.91 -11.18
C GLY A 189 -4.56 -18.86 -10.07
N THR A 190 -3.39 -18.59 -9.48
CA THR A 190 -3.24 -17.51 -8.50
C THR A 190 -3.23 -16.15 -9.19
N HIS A 191 -4.12 -15.25 -8.78
CA HIS A 191 -4.10 -13.88 -9.27
C HIS A 191 -3.01 -13.07 -8.56
N ILE A 192 -2.20 -12.37 -9.36
CA ILE A 192 -1.10 -11.54 -8.85
C ILE A 192 -1.13 -10.12 -9.43
N VAL A 193 -0.52 -9.21 -8.68
CA VAL A 193 -0.09 -7.91 -9.18
C VAL A 193 1.40 -7.77 -8.91
N ALA A 194 2.17 -7.53 -9.98
CA ALA A 194 3.61 -7.29 -9.91
C ALA A 194 3.96 -5.94 -10.53
N TYR A 195 4.98 -5.29 -9.98
CA TYR A 195 5.59 -4.11 -10.57
C TYR A 195 6.92 -4.54 -11.17
N VAL A 196 7.00 -4.49 -12.49
CA VAL A 196 8.13 -5.00 -13.25
C VAL A 196 8.97 -3.87 -13.82
N ALA A 197 10.29 -4.03 -13.74
CA ALA A 197 11.24 -3.28 -14.52
C ALA A 197 11.55 -4.07 -15.80
N ARG A 198 11.75 -3.35 -16.91
CA ARG A 198 12.23 -3.99 -18.13
C ARG A 198 13.75 -3.86 -18.20
N GLU A 199 14.42 -4.99 -18.10
CA GLU A 199 15.86 -5.07 -18.24
C GLU A 199 16.30 -4.80 -19.68
N SER A 200 17.59 -4.54 -19.90
CA SER A 200 18.17 -4.24 -21.21
C SER A 200 18.02 -5.38 -22.23
N ASP A 201 17.90 -6.62 -21.75
CA ASP A 201 17.67 -7.83 -22.57
C ASP A 201 16.17 -8.09 -22.85
N GLY A 202 15.29 -7.19 -22.38
CA GLY A 202 13.84 -7.30 -22.53
C GLY A 202 13.14 -8.10 -21.44
N THR A 203 13.87 -8.71 -20.50
CA THR A 203 13.31 -9.45 -19.35
C THR A 203 12.48 -8.52 -18.46
N LEU A 204 11.31 -8.97 -18.03
CA LEU A 204 10.51 -8.28 -17.03
C LEU A 204 10.90 -8.80 -15.63
N LEU A 205 11.63 -7.99 -14.89
CA LEU A 205 12.08 -8.32 -13.53
C LEU A 205 11.18 -7.69 -12.49
N THR A 206 10.82 -8.43 -11.43
CA THR A 206 10.06 -7.89 -10.30
C THR A 206 10.72 -8.17 -8.96
N GLU A 207 10.65 -7.20 -8.06
CA GLU A 207 11.02 -7.31 -6.65
C GLU A 207 9.79 -7.30 -5.72
N ARG A 208 8.59 -7.08 -6.26
CA ARG A 208 7.36 -6.99 -5.47
C ARG A 208 6.19 -7.65 -6.17
N VAL A 209 5.60 -8.63 -5.49
CA VAL A 209 4.42 -9.34 -5.96
C VAL A 209 3.35 -9.31 -4.87
N SER A 210 2.17 -8.85 -5.23
CA SER A 210 0.97 -8.98 -4.41
C SER A 210 0.16 -10.18 -4.88
N ILE A 211 -0.10 -11.12 -4.00
CA ILE A 211 -0.81 -12.38 -4.24
C ILE A 211 -2.23 -12.23 -3.71
N GLY A 212 -3.21 -12.60 -4.50
CA GLY A 212 -4.62 -12.63 -4.10
C GLY A 212 -4.93 -13.80 -3.17
N LYS A 213 -5.52 -13.51 -2.01
CA LYS A 213 -5.98 -14.52 -1.05
C LYS A 213 -7.32 -15.07 -1.50
N ASN A 214 -7.47 -16.41 -1.53
CA ASN A 214 -8.73 -17.08 -1.87
C ASN A 214 -9.36 -16.62 -3.21
N GLY A 215 -8.57 -16.49 -4.26
CA GLY A 215 -9.05 -16.05 -5.57
C GLY A 215 -9.35 -14.55 -5.69
N TYR A 216 -9.05 -13.77 -4.69
CA TYR A 216 -9.17 -12.30 -4.78
C TYR A 216 -8.19 -11.75 -5.80
N ALA A 217 -8.66 -10.83 -6.66
CA ALA A 217 -7.82 -10.10 -7.58
C ALA A 217 -7.39 -8.76 -6.94
N PRO A 218 -6.13 -8.62 -6.45
CA PRO A 218 -5.67 -7.37 -5.87
C PRO A 218 -5.82 -6.22 -6.86
N GLN A 219 -6.55 -5.19 -6.44
CA GLN A 219 -6.69 -3.95 -7.19
C GLN A 219 -5.57 -3.02 -6.74
N GLN A 220 -4.55 -2.79 -7.59
CA GLN A 220 -3.64 -1.62 -7.36
C GLN A 220 -2.73 -1.37 -8.49
#